data_935a90b8002591af67d968398f73e336
#
_entry.id   935a90b8002591af67d968398f73e336
#
_cell.length_a   1.000
_cell.length_b   1.000
_cell.length_c   1.000
_cell.angle_alpha   90.00
_cell.angle_beta   90.00
_cell.angle_gamma   90.00
#
_symmetry.space_group_name_H-M   'P 1'
#
loop_
_entity.id
_entity.type
_entity.pdbx_description
1 polymer ?
#
loop_
_entity_poly.entity_id
_entity_poly.type
_entity_poly.pdbx_seq_one_letter_code
_entity_poly.pdbx_strand_id
1 'polypeptide(L)'
;MPRFFSAASSALQGPQMSGFSTARQKMVDGQVRTNDVTDRRVLDAMLTVPREAFVPAGRQALAYLDLDLDVSEGAAKRFLIKPALTGKLLQAAEIGRDDNVLVVGCATGYLAALAAKLARQVTATECDSALAAKARDAFTAQGLANVACKAAACNEGDPAAAPYDVIVLNGAAEVMPEALLGQLKEGGRLVGVSAESRPPRAMIVTRTHGEFGHRALFDAAAPVLPGLERAAAFVF
;
A
#
# COMPACT_ATOMS: atom_id res chain seq x y z
N MET A 1 27.99 -3.11 -61.06
CA MET A 1 26.93 -3.61 -60.18
C MET A 1 27.25 -3.20 -58.77
N PRO A 2 26.56 -2.19 -58.19
CA PRO A 2 26.80 -1.77 -56.80
C PRO A 2 25.94 -2.60 -55.83
N ARG A 3 26.56 -3.12 -54.78
CA ARG A 3 25.93 -3.86 -53.68
C ARG A 3 25.23 -2.87 -52.76
N PHE A 4 23.92 -3.02 -52.59
CA PHE A 4 23.13 -2.33 -51.55
C PHE A 4 23.44 -2.93 -50.19
N PHE A 5 24.00 -2.15 -49.28
CA PHE A 5 24.07 -2.45 -47.87
C PHE A 5 22.68 -2.21 -47.26
N SER A 6 22.07 -3.31 -46.80
CA SER A 6 20.88 -3.25 -45.93
C SER A 6 21.32 -2.78 -44.55
N ALA A 7 20.97 -1.57 -44.19
CA ALA A 7 21.12 -1.07 -42.83
C ALA A 7 20.07 -1.75 -41.94
N ALA A 8 20.53 -2.60 -41.04
CA ALA A 8 19.69 -3.20 -40.01
C ALA A 8 19.16 -2.10 -39.07
N SER A 9 17.84 -2.07 -38.97
CA SER A 9 17.11 -1.26 -38.00
C SER A 9 17.37 -1.80 -36.60
N SER A 10 18.38 -1.28 -35.91
CA SER A 10 18.59 -1.45 -34.48
C SER A 10 18.37 -0.12 -33.81
N ALA A 11 17.16 0.17 -33.45
CA ALA A 11 16.91 1.32 -32.61
C ALA A 11 15.60 1.18 -31.84
N LEU A 12 15.68 1.47 -30.54
CA LEU A 12 14.64 2.01 -29.68
C LEU A 12 13.93 1.03 -28.73
N GLN A 13 14.71 0.47 -27.81
CA GLN A 13 14.18 -0.05 -26.52
C GLN A 13 15.03 0.44 -25.35
N GLY A 14 15.43 1.69 -25.28
CA GLY A 14 16.34 2.17 -24.27
C GLY A 14 15.91 3.36 -23.39
N PRO A 15 14.94 4.25 -23.71
CA PRO A 15 14.71 5.46 -22.93
C PRO A 15 13.64 5.36 -21.82
N GLN A 16 12.63 4.47 -21.94
CA GLN A 16 11.52 4.45 -20.97
C GLN A 16 11.87 3.84 -19.62
N MET A 17 12.64 2.77 -19.58
CA MET A 17 13.04 2.15 -18.28
C MET A 17 13.97 3.05 -17.47
N SER A 18 14.84 3.81 -18.09
CA SER A 18 15.69 4.80 -17.41
C SER A 18 14.87 5.98 -16.82
N GLY A 19 13.77 6.36 -17.44
CA GLY A 19 12.89 7.44 -16.97
C GLY A 19 12.19 7.11 -15.64
N PHE A 20 11.60 5.94 -15.53
CA PHE A 20 10.92 5.52 -14.29
C PHE A 20 11.89 5.24 -13.14
N SER A 21 13.05 4.68 -13.40
CA SER A 21 14.09 4.47 -12.38
C SER A 21 14.54 5.80 -11.77
N THR A 22 14.81 6.80 -12.61
CA THR A 22 15.19 8.14 -12.15
C THR A 22 14.03 8.82 -11.41
N ALA A 23 12.78 8.68 -11.88
CA ALA A 23 11.61 9.24 -11.21
C ALA A 23 11.38 8.60 -9.83
N ARG A 24 11.59 7.29 -9.70
CA ARG A 24 11.54 6.53 -8.44
C ARG A 24 12.57 7.03 -7.45
N GLN A 25 13.82 7.21 -7.89
CA GLN A 25 14.88 7.76 -7.05
C GLN A 25 14.52 9.17 -6.55
N LYS A 26 14.04 10.06 -7.46
CA LYS A 26 13.59 11.40 -7.09
C LYS A 26 12.42 11.40 -6.12
N MET A 27 11.46 10.48 -6.27
CA MET A 27 10.36 10.29 -5.32
C MET A 27 10.88 9.93 -3.93
N VAL A 28 11.78 8.95 -3.82
CA VAL A 28 12.32 8.54 -2.52
C VAL A 28 13.13 9.67 -1.89
N ASP A 29 14.00 10.34 -2.64
CA ASP A 29 14.87 11.39 -2.09
C ASP A 29 14.11 12.69 -1.78
N GLY A 30 13.18 13.10 -2.66
CA GLY A 30 12.51 14.40 -2.56
C GLY A 30 11.15 14.38 -1.85
N GLN A 31 10.50 13.21 -1.70
CA GLN A 31 9.18 13.12 -1.09
C GLN A 31 9.18 12.23 0.17
N VAL A 32 9.89 11.10 0.15
CA VAL A 32 9.83 10.12 1.25
C VAL A 32 10.82 10.50 2.35
N ARG A 33 12.10 10.68 2.02
CA ARG A 33 13.15 11.05 2.99
C ARG A 33 12.87 12.41 3.63
N THR A 34 12.38 13.38 2.88
CA THR A 34 12.04 14.72 3.37
C THR A 34 10.82 14.74 4.30
N ASN A 35 10.06 13.64 4.36
CA ASN A 35 8.96 13.43 5.29
C ASN A 35 9.34 12.51 6.46
N ASP A 36 10.60 12.52 6.89
CA ASP A 36 11.14 11.80 8.06
C ASP A 36 11.08 10.27 7.95
N VAL A 37 11.05 9.71 6.75
CA VAL A 37 11.22 8.27 6.55
C VAL A 37 12.72 7.98 6.51
N THR A 38 13.22 7.34 7.57
CA THR A 38 14.64 7.04 7.78
C THR A 38 14.95 5.54 7.82
N ASP A 39 13.93 4.69 7.94
CA ASP A 39 14.11 3.23 7.90
C ASP A 39 14.66 2.81 6.53
N ARG A 40 15.90 2.30 6.54
CA ARG A 40 16.59 1.86 5.32
C ARG A 40 15.86 0.75 4.59
N ARG A 41 15.23 -0.18 5.31
CA ARG A 41 14.50 -1.30 4.70
C ARG A 41 13.27 -0.80 3.93
N VAL A 42 12.55 0.18 4.49
CA VAL A 42 11.42 0.84 3.82
C VAL A 42 11.90 1.60 2.58
N LEU A 43 12.98 2.38 2.71
CA LEU A 43 13.56 3.12 1.58
C LEU A 43 14.04 2.19 0.46
N ASP A 44 14.73 1.10 0.80
CA ASP A 44 15.22 0.11 -0.16
C ASP A 44 14.06 -0.62 -0.85
N ALA A 45 12.99 -0.95 -0.13
CA ALA A 45 11.77 -1.50 -0.71
C ALA A 45 11.15 -0.52 -1.73
N MET A 46 11.03 0.77 -1.38
CA MET A 46 10.47 1.79 -2.26
C MET A 46 11.36 2.11 -3.47
N LEU A 47 12.66 1.94 -3.36
CA LEU A 47 13.61 2.05 -4.48
C LEU A 47 13.55 0.83 -5.41
N THR A 48 13.19 -0.35 -4.88
CA THR A 48 13.19 -1.62 -5.63
C THR A 48 11.86 -1.89 -6.32
N VAL A 49 10.73 -1.67 -5.62
CA VAL A 49 9.40 -1.98 -6.14
C VAL A 49 8.94 -0.89 -7.12
N PRO A 50 8.67 -1.23 -8.41
CA PRO A 50 8.28 -0.26 -9.42
C PRO A 50 6.82 0.18 -9.22
N ARG A 51 6.60 1.36 -8.64
CA ARG A 51 5.24 1.86 -8.35
C ARG A 51 4.39 1.99 -9.62
N GLU A 52 4.98 2.31 -10.77
CA GLU A 52 4.32 2.39 -12.07
C GLU A 52 3.70 1.06 -12.52
N ALA A 53 4.21 -0.08 -12.04
CA ALA A 53 3.63 -1.39 -12.33
C ALA A 53 2.27 -1.63 -11.65
N PHE A 54 1.92 -0.82 -10.65
CA PHE A 54 0.68 -0.86 -9.89
C PHE A 54 -0.31 0.24 -10.30
N VAL A 55 0.00 0.98 -11.35
CA VAL A 55 -0.79 2.10 -11.86
C VAL A 55 -1.37 1.73 -13.23
N PRO A 56 -2.65 2.02 -13.52
CA PRO A 56 -3.23 1.82 -14.85
C PRO A 56 -2.37 2.45 -15.95
N ALA A 57 -2.22 1.77 -17.11
CA ALA A 57 -1.30 2.15 -18.18
C ALA A 57 -1.40 3.62 -18.60
N GLY A 58 -2.62 4.18 -18.67
CA GLY A 58 -2.85 5.58 -19.03
C GLY A 58 -2.45 6.61 -17.97
N ARG A 59 -2.09 6.17 -16.74
CA ARG A 59 -1.76 7.04 -15.59
C ARG A 59 -0.34 6.81 -15.04
N GLN A 60 0.46 5.95 -15.66
CA GLN A 60 1.81 5.61 -15.18
C GLN A 60 2.74 6.82 -15.02
N ALA A 61 2.56 7.86 -15.85
CA ALA A 61 3.31 9.11 -15.73
C ALA A 61 3.10 9.81 -14.37
N LEU A 62 1.98 9.54 -13.67
CA LEU A 62 1.64 10.11 -12.37
C LEU A 62 2.15 9.27 -11.20
N ALA A 63 2.70 8.09 -11.46
CA ALA A 63 3.04 7.10 -10.43
C ALA A 63 3.98 7.65 -9.33
N TYR A 64 4.80 8.61 -9.66
CA TYR A 64 5.86 9.13 -8.79
C TYR A 64 5.58 10.55 -8.26
N LEU A 65 4.35 11.06 -8.43
CA LEU A 65 3.90 12.29 -7.81
C LEU A 65 3.41 12.02 -6.37
N ASP A 66 3.57 12.99 -5.47
CA ASP A 66 3.10 12.87 -4.07
C ASP A 66 1.61 13.19 -3.97
N LEU A 67 0.81 12.32 -4.55
CA LEU A 67 -0.65 12.40 -4.55
C LEU A 67 -1.30 11.03 -4.34
N ASP A 68 -2.53 11.02 -3.85
CA ASP A 68 -3.38 9.84 -3.81
C ASP A 68 -3.89 9.59 -5.23
N LEU A 69 -3.42 8.51 -5.84
CA LEU A 69 -3.72 8.20 -7.24
C LEU A 69 -4.96 7.32 -7.34
N ASP A 70 -6.02 7.83 -7.96
CA ASP A 70 -7.25 7.09 -8.23
C ASP A 70 -6.96 5.92 -9.19
N VAL A 71 -7.20 4.70 -8.74
CA VAL A 71 -7.06 3.46 -9.50
C VAL A 71 -8.37 2.69 -9.61
N SER A 72 -9.50 3.37 -9.29
CA SER A 72 -10.83 2.77 -9.29
C SER A 72 -11.20 2.20 -10.65
N GLU A 73 -11.87 1.06 -10.65
CA GLU A 73 -12.46 0.42 -11.83
C GLU A 73 -13.96 0.17 -11.65
N GLY A 74 -14.40 0.02 -10.40
CA GLY A 74 -15.79 -0.17 -10.02
C GLY A 74 -16.45 1.08 -9.43
N ALA A 75 -17.58 0.90 -8.75
CA ALA A 75 -18.31 1.97 -8.10
C ALA A 75 -17.58 2.53 -6.86
N ALA A 76 -16.85 1.69 -6.13
CA ALA A 76 -16.09 2.09 -4.96
C ALA A 76 -14.82 2.83 -5.37
N LYS A 77 -14.56 3.98 -4.75
CA LYS A 77 -13.33 4.74 -4.98
C LYS A 77 -12.16 4.07 -4.29
N ARG A 78 -11.11 3.75 -5.08
CA ARG A 78 -9.89 3.11 -4.61
C ARG A 78 -8.65 3.89 -5.04
N PHE A 79 -7.67 3.97 -4.15
CA PHE A 79 -6.50 4.80 -4.36
C PHE A 79 -5.21 4.06 -4.00
N LEU A 80 -4.15 4.34 -4.74
CA LEU A 80 -2.80 4.20 -4.21
C LEU A 80 -2.50 5.47 -3.42
N ILE A 81 -2.38 5.37 -2.11
CA ILE A 81 -2.07 6.51 -1.26
C ILE A 81 -0.70 7.09 -1.61
N LYS A 82 -0.51 8.39 -1.38
CA LYS A 82 0.69 9.12 -1.73
C LYS A 82 1.97 8.48 -1.16
N PRO A 83 3.11 8.57 -1.88
CA PRO A 83 4.36 7.91 -1.50
C PRO A 83 4.87 8.27 -0.11
N ALA A 84 4.84 9.55 0.25
CA ALA A 84 5.29 10.01 1.56
C ALA A 84 4.51 9.35 2.70
N LEU A 85 3.18 9.28 2.60
CA LEU A 85 2.34 8.63 3.61
C LEU A 85 2.58 7.11 3.64
N THR A 86 2.69 6.46 2.45
CA THR A 86 3.01 5.03 2.36
C THR A 86 4.30 4.71 3.15
N GLY A 87 5.37 5.47 2.93
CA GLY A 87 6.64 5.29 3.64
C GLY A 87 6.51 5.49 5.15
N LYS A 88 5.80 6.54 5.58
CA LYS A 88 5.58 6.83 7.02
C LYS A 88 4.76 5.74 7.71
N LEU A 89 3.72 5.21 7.07
CA LEU A 89 2.91 4.12 7.65
C LEU A 89 3.73 2.83 7.76
N LEU A 90 4.51 2.47 6.73
CA LEU A 90 5.38 1.29 6.78
C LEU A 90 6.48 1.43 7.83
N GLN A 91 7.09 2.61 8.00
CA GLN A 91 8.05 2.87 9.05
C GLN A 91 7.41 2.75 10.44
N ALA A 92 6.23 3.35 10.64
CA ALA A 92 5.50 3.26 11.91
C ALA A 92 5.02 1.82 12.21
N ALA A 93 4.81 1.03 11.17
CA ALA A 93 4.43 -0.38 11.30
C ALA A 93 5.59 -1.26 11.81
N GLU A 94 6.86 -0.83 11.69
CA GLU A 94 8.06 -1.54 12.18
C GLU A 94 8.09 -3.03 11.77
N ILE A 95 7.70 -3.34 10.53
CA ILE A 95 7.54 -4.72 10.06
C ILE A 95 8.84 -5.50 10.19
N GLY A 96 8.82 -6.59 10.97
CA GLY A 96 9.92 -7.52 11.15
C GLY A 96 10.01 -8.55 10.01
N ARG A 97 11.21 -9.17 9.84
CA ARG A 97 11.44 -10.18 8.80
C ARG A 97 10.62 -11.46 9.00
N ASP A 98 10.21 -11.74 10.23
CA ASP A 98 9.46 -12.94 10.60
C ASP A 98 7.96 -12.68 10.73
N ASP A 99 7.51 -11.42 10.53
CA ASP A 99 6.12 -11.01 10.73
C ASP A 99 5.18 -11.64 9.67
N ASN A 100 3.98 -11.96 10.14
CA ASN A 100 2.78 -12.22 9.33
C ASN A 100 1.99 -10.91 9.23
N VAL A 101 1.83 -10.36 8.04
CA VAL A 101 1.26 -9.03 7.82
C VAL A 101 -0.04 -9.10 7.06
N LEU A 102 -1.05 -8.34 7.50
CA LEU A 102 -2.27 -8.07 6.73
C LEU A 102 -2.22 -6.65 6.18
N VAL A 103 -2.46 -6.50 4.89
CA VAL A 103 -2.69 -5.20 4.23
C VAL A 103 -4.15 -5.12 3.81
N VAL A 104 -4.90 -4.22 4.42
CA VAL A 104 -6.34 -4.03 4.16
C VAL A 104 -6.56 -2.95 3.12
N GLY A 105 -7.40 -3.25 2.12
CA GLY A 105 -7.74 -2.33 1.05
C GLY A 105 -6.55 -2.06 0.14
N CYS A 106 -5.89 -3.11 -0.34
CA CYS A 106 -4.61 -3.00 -1.03
C CYS A 106 -4.68 -2.30 -2.40
N ALA A 107 -5.87 -2.04 -2.93
CA ALA A 107 -6.09 -1.53 -4.28
C ALA A 107 -5.38 -2.44 -5.32
N THR A 108 -4.49 -1.88 -6.15
CA THR A 108 -3.66 -2.65 -7.10
C THR A 108 -2.43 -3.30 -6.47
N GLY A 109 -2.20 -3.18 -5.15
CA GLY A 109 -1.23 -3.98 -4.39
C GLY A 109 0.11 -3.33 -4.08
N TYR A 110 0.36 -2.04 -4.38
CA TYR A 110 1.68 -1.44 -4.18
C TYR A 110 2.17 -1.50 -2.72
N LEU A 111 1.34 -1.09 -1.74
CA LEU A 111 1.71 -1.15 -0.32
C LEU A 111 1.97 -2.60 0.12
N ALA A 112 1.17 -3.56 -0.36
CA ALA A 112 1.36 -4.98 -0.05
C ALA A 112 2.67 -5.53 -0.66
N ALA A 113 3.04 -5.08 -1.86
CA ALA A 113 4.32 -5.42 -2.49
C ALA A 113 5.52 -4.87 -1.70
N LEU A 114 5.41 -3.66 -1.16
CA LEU A 114 6.43 -3.10 -0.25
C LEU A 114 6.52 -3.91 1.05
N ALA A 115 5.38 -4.22 1.68
CA ALA A 115 5.34 -5.05 2.88
C ALA A 115 5.96 -6.44 2.65
N ALA A 116 5.77 -7.03 1.46
CA ALA A 116 6.38 -8.31 1.09
C ALA A 116 7.92 -8.28 1.03
N LYS A 117 8.54 -7.10 0.83
CA LYS A 117 9.99 -6.94 0.92
C LYS A 117 10.49 -6.84 2.37
N LEU A 118 9.59 -6.63 3.33
CA LEU A 118 9.92 -6.40 4.74
C LEU A 118 9.59 -7.61 5.61
N ALA A 119 8.50 -8.34 5.29
CA ALA A 119 7.89 -9.39 6.08
C ALA A 119 8.24 -10.80 5.59
N ARG A 120 7.93 -11.81 6.43
CA ARG A 120 7.95 -13.22 6.05
C ARG A 120 6.79 -13.56 5.12
N GLN A 121 5.58 -13.13 5.47
CA GLN A 121 4.34 -13.43 4.75
C GLN A 121 3.41 -12.22 4.76
N VAL A 122 2.75 -11.97 3.65
CA VAL A 122 1.74 -10.90 3.51
C VAL A 122 0.44 -11.47 2.98
N THR A 123 -0.65 -11.16 3.66
CA THR A 123 -2.01 -11.29 3.13
C THR A 123 -2.50 -9.89 2.76
N ALA A 124 -2.97 -9.70 1.55
CA ALA A 124 -3.61 -8.47 1.13
C ALA A 124 -5.10 -8.72 0.90
N THR A 125 -5.96 -7.80 1.34
CA THR A 125 -7.40 -7.84 1.04
C THR A 125 -7.82 -6.62 0.24
N GLU A 126 -8.78 -6.83 -0.68
CA GLU A 126 -9.36 -5.76 -1.49
C GLU A 126 -10.84 -6.03 -1.74
N CYS A 127 -11.68 -5.02 -1.54
CA CYS A 127 -13.13 -5.15 -1.70
C CYS A 127 -13.57 -5.17 -3.18
N ASP A 128 -12.79 -4.57 -4.08
CA ASP A 128 -13.00 -4.63 -5.52
C ASP A 128 -12.30 -5.88 -6.09
N SER A 129 -13.08 -6.84 -6.61
CA SER A 129 -12.55 -8.10 -7.13
C SER A 129 -11.67 -7.93 -8.37
N ALA A 130 -11.92 -6.91 -9.20
CA ALA A 130 -11.11 -6.61 -10.37
C ALA A 130 -9.75 -6.06 -9.96
N LEU A 131 -9.71 -5.17 -8.96
CA LEU A 131 -8.45 -4.67 -8.39
C LEU A 131 -7.69 -5.78 -7.65
N ALA A 132 -8.39 -6.66 -6.93
CA ALA A 132 -7.76 -7.84 -6.31
C ALA A 132 -7.11 -8.77 -7.34
N ALA A 133 -7.73 -8.96 -8.51
CA ALA A 133 -7.12 -9.70 -9.62
C ALA A 133 -5.86 -9.01 -10.14
N LYS A 134 -5.92 -7.70 -10.39
CA LYS A 134 -4.76 -6.91 -10.83
C LYS A 134 -3.61 -6.92 -9.81
N ALA A 135 -3.92 -6.89 -8.52
CA ALA A 135 -2.90 -7.02 -7.48
C ALA A 135 -2.19 -8.38 -7.57
N ARG A 136 -2.92 -9.49 -7.76
CA ARG A 136 -2.32 -10.83 -7.95
C ARG A 136 -1.42 -10.88 -9.18
N ASP A 137 -1.89 -10.33 -10.31
CA ASP A 137 -1.10 -10.29 -11.55
C ASP A 137 0.18 -9.46 -11.35
N ALA A 138 0.07 -8.31 -10.69
CA ALA A 138 1.22 -7.46 -10.38
C ALA A 138 2.22 -8.17 -9.45
N PHE A 139 1.77 -8.90 -8.42
CA PHE A 139 2.65 -9.68 -7.55
C PHE A 139 3.40 -10.76 -8.32
N THR A 140 2.69 -11.47 -9.19
CA THR A 140 3.29 -12.50 -10.06
C THR A 140 4.34 -11.89 -10.99
N ALA A 141 4.00 -10.78 -11.65
CA ALA A 141 4.92 -10.07 -12.55
C ALA A 141 6.17 -9.53 -11.85
N GLN A 142 6.06 -9.19 -10.55
CA GLN A 142 7.18 -8.73 -9.72
C GLN A 142 7.93 -9.89 -9.02
N GLY A 143 7.56 -11.14 -9.25
CA GLY A 143 8.19 -12.32 -8.64
C GLY A 143 8.04 -12.38 -7.11
N LEU A 144 6.94 -11.85 -6.57
CA LEU A 144 6.66 -11.85 -5.13
C LEU A 144 5.94 -13.14 -4.76
N ALA A 145 6.64 -14.09 -4.15
CA ALA A 145 6.10 -15.39 -3.76
C ALA A 145 5.46 -15.41 -2.37
N ASN A 146 5.75 -14.41 -1.53
CA ASN A 146 5.33 -14.33 -0.13
C ASN A 146 4.16 -13.36 0.10
N VAL A 147 3.42 -13.00 -0.94
CA VAL A 147 2.21 -12.18 -0.85
C VAL A 147 1.06 -12.80 -1.61
N ALA A 148 -0.12 -12.84 -0.98
CA ALA A 148 -1.37 -13.27 -1.61
C ALA A 148 -2.43 -12.17 -1.48
N CYS A 149 -3.28 -12.01 -2.52
CA CYS A 149 -4.42 -11.09 -2.47
C CYS A 149 -5.73 -11.85 -2.51
N LYS A 150 -6.64 -11.52 -1.60
CA LYS A 150 -8.00 -12.04 -1.51
C LYS A 150 -9.03 -10.94 -1.71
N ALA A 151 -10.13 -11.27 -2.38
CA ALA A 151 -11.29 -10.38 -2.42
C ALA A 151 -12.03 -10.51 -1.09
N ALA A 152 -12.09 -9.42 -0.32
CA ALA A 152 -12.79 -9.35 0.96
C ALA A 152 -13.13 -7.90 1.30
N ALA A 153 -14.18 -7.68 2.07
CA ALA A 153 -14.54 -6.35 2.57
C ALA A 153 -13.45 -5.79 3.49
N CYS A 154 -13.25 -4.46 3.45
CA CYS A 154 -12.17 -3.85 4.22
C CYS A 154 -12.36 -3.94 5.74
N ASN A 155 -13.59 -4.11 6.22
CA ASN A 155 -13.89 -4.29 7.64
C ASN A 155 -13.74 -5.74 8.13
N GLU A 156 -13.58 -6.72 7.23
CA GLU A 156 -13.50 -8.14 7.58
C GLU A 156 -12.06 -8.66 7.74
N GLY A 157 -11.13 -8.12 6.93
CA GLY A 157 -9.76 -8.65 6.87
C GLY A 157 -9.69 -10.06 6.30
N ASP A 158 -8.84 -10.90 6.88
CA ASP A 158 -8.75 -12.34 6.55
C ASP A 158 -8.49 -13.17 7.82
N PRO A 159 -9.54 -13.56 8.54
CA PRO A 159 -9.40 -14.34 9.77
C PRO A 159 -8.80 -15.73 9.55
N ALA A 160 -8.84 -16.27 8.32
CA ALA A 160 -8.30 -17.59 8.02
C ALA A 160 -6.76 -17.64 8.06
N ALA A 161 -6.09 -16.53 7.86
CA ALA A 161 -4.62 -16.42 7.93
C ALA A 161 -4.14 -15.69 9.21
N ALA A 162 -5.07 -15.32 10.10
CA ALA A 162 -4.76 -14.76 11.42
C ALA A 162 -4.09 -15.83 12.34
N PRO A 163 -3.36 -15.42 13.41
CA PRO A 163 -3.18 -14.04 13.86
C PRO A 163 -2.07 -13.30 13.11
N TYR A 164 -2.18 -11.96 13.07
CA TYR A 164 -1.20 -11.10 12.41
C TYR A 164 -0.32 -10.37 13.42
N ASP A 165 0.96 -10.28 13.12
CA ASP A 165 1.92 -9.45 13.87
C ASP A 165 1.67 -7.97 13.55
N VAL A 166 1.31 -7.67 12.28
CA VAL A 166 1.05 -6.30 11.81
C VAL A 166 -0.18 -6.29 10.89
N ILE A 167 -1.04 -5.28 11.07
CA ILE A 167 -2.09 -4.93 10.13
C ILE A 167 -1.84 -3.50 9.64
N VAL A 168 -1.86 -3.28 8.32
CA VAL A 168 -1.70 -1.95 7.73
C VAL A 168 -2.94 -1.60 6.90
N LEU A 169 -3.55 -0.46 7.17
CA LEU A 169 -4.64 0.08 6.35
C LEU A 169 -4.06 0.91 5.20
N ASN A 170 -4.38 0.56 3.95
CA ASN A 170 -4.02 1.35 2.77
C ASN A 170 -5.04 2.48 2.54
N GLY A 171 -5.27 3.28 3.55
CA GLY A 171 -6.25 4.35 3.57
C GLY A 171 -6.62 4.80 4.98
N ALA A 172 -7.77 5.45 5.11
CA ALA A 172 -8.30 5.90 6.39
C ALA A 172 -9.50 5.07 6.85
N ALA A 173 -9.77 5.12 8.16
CA ALA A 173 -10.97 4.60 8.80
C ALA A 173 -11.62 5.71 9.62
N GLU A 174 -12.93 5.91 9.47
CA GLU A 174 -13.74 6.76 10.37
C GLU A 174 -14.23 5.97 11.59
N VAL A 175 -14.31 4.65 11.44
CA VAL A 175 -14.61 3.70 12.52
C VAL A 175 -13.60 2.58 12.46
N MET A 176 -12.91 2.33 13.57
CA MET A 176 -11.95 1.22 13.64
C MET A 176 -12.70 -0.11 13.79
N PRO A 177 -12.58 -1.05 12.84
CA PRO A 177 -13.35 -2.28 12.89
C PRO A 177 -12.78 -3.25 13.93
N GLU A 178 -13.59 -3.65 14.91
CA GLU A 178 -13.22 -4.63 15.94
C GLU A 178 -12.78 -5.97 15.34
N ALA A 179 -13.39 -6.37 14.22
CA ALA A 179 -13.02 -7.60 13.52
C ALA A 179 -11.55 -7.62 13.07
N LEU A 180 -10.98 -6.47 12.68
CA LEU A 180 -9.55 -6.37 12.35
C LEU A 180 -8.69 -6.43 13.61
N LEU A 181 -9.10 -5.74 14.67
CA LEU A 181 -8.37 -5.76 15.95
C LEU A 181 -8.32 -7.17 16.54
N GLY A 182 -9.42 -7.92 16.43
CA GLY A 182 -9.48 -9.32 16.86
C GLY A 182 -8.52 -10.26 16.13
N GLN A 183 -8.04 -9.88 14.94
CA GLN A 183 -7.06 -10.66 14.16
C GLN A 183 -5.60 -10.35 14.54
N LEU A 184 -5.35 -9.35 15.41
CA LEU A 184 -4.00 -9.09 15.90
C LEU A 184 -3.54 -10.17 16.88
N LYS A 185 -2.29 -10.56 16.74
CA LYS A 185 -1.56 -11.35 17.73
C LYS A 185 -1.35 -10.53 19.02
N GLU A 186 -1.15 -11.21 20.15
CA GLU A 186 -0.66 -10.54 21.36
C GLU A 186 0.70 -9.86 21.06
N GLY A 187 0.83 -8.59 21.41
CA GLY A 187 1.94 -7.74 21.00
C GLY A 187 1.88 -7.24 19.55
N GLY A 188 0.87 -7.63 18.78
CA GLY A 188 0.65 -7.19 17.41
C GLY A 188 0.12 -5.76 17.35
N ARG A 189 0.22 -5.15 16.16
CA ARG A 189 -0.15 -3.75 15.96
C ARG A 189 -0.87 -3.50 14.64
N LEU A 190 -1.82 -2.57 14.65
CA LEU A 190 -2.48 -2.03 13.48
C LEU A 190 -2.02 -0.61 13.25
N VAL A 191 -1.64 -0.27 12.01
CA VAL A 191 -1.23 1.07 11.60
C VAL A 191 -2.11 1.54 10.45
N GLY A 192 -2.59 2.79 10.50
CA GLY A 192 -3.42 3.39 9.47
C GLY A 192 -3.71 4.86 9.77
N VAL A 193 -4.62 5.45 9.00
CA VAL A 193 -5.10 6.81 9.25
C VAL A 193 -6.47 6.71 9.92
N SER A 194 -6.64 7.38 11.07
CA SER A 194 -7.95 7.61 11.66
C SER A 194 -8.51 8.94 11.17
N ALA A 195 -9.69 8.89 10.60
CA ALA A 195 -10.50 10.05 10.22
C ALA A 195 -11.66 10.29 11.21
N GLU A 196 -11.61 9.68 12.39
CA GLU A 196 -12.59 9.86 13.47
C GLU A 196 -12.59 11.28 14.01
N SER A 197 -11.42 11.90 14.09
CA SER A 197 -11.21 13.28 14.54
C SER A 197 -10.81 14.21 13.40
N ARG A 198 -10.88 15.51 13.62
CA ARG A 198 -10.38 16.54 12.71
C ARG A 198 -9.33 17.40 13.40
N PRO A 199 -8.10 17.49 12.85
CA PRO A 199 -7.63 16.86 11.59
C PRO A 199 -7.48 15.34 11.74
N PRO A 200 -7.55 14.57 10.60
CA PRO A 200 -7.26 13.15 10.60
C PRO A 200 -5.79 12.89 10.99
N ARG A 201 -5.52 11.74 11.60
CA ARG A 201 -4.18 11.41 12.10
C ARG A 201 -3.80 9.97 11.78
N ALA A 202 -2.54 9.76 11.42
CA ALA A 202 -1.97 8.43 11.47
C ALA A 202 -1.96 7.93 12.92
N MET A 203 -2.30 6.68 13.11
CA MET A 203 -2.38 6.05 14.42
C MET A 203 -1.80 4.66 14.42
N ILE A 204 -1.38 4.21 15.60
CA ILE A 204 -1.05 2.83 15.90
C ILE A 204 -1.98 2.32 17.00
N VAL A 205 -2.52 1.13 16.79
CA VAL A 205 -3.26 0.38 17.81
C VAL A 205 -2.44 -0.85 18.15
N THR A 206 -2.15 -1.08 19.42
CA THR A 206 -1.35 -2.23 19.88
C THR A 206 -2.23 -3.11 20.77
N ARG A 207 -2.20 -4.43 20.56
CA ARG A 207 -2.81 -5.40 21.44
C ARG A 207 -1.83 -5.79 22.54
N THR A 208 -2.23 -5.61 23.80
CA THR A 208 -1.40 -5.94 24.97
C THR A 208 -2.28 -6.48 26.09
N HIS A 209 -2.01 -7.69 26.56
CA HIS A 209 -2.80 -8.41 27.56
C HIS A 209 -4.30 -8.51 27.21
N GLY A 210 -4.59 -8.68 25.93
CA GLY A 210 -5.95 -8.77 25.40
C GLY A 210 -6.66 -7.42 25.18
N GLU A 211 -6.08 -6.32 25.65
CA GLU A 211 -6.60 -4.96 25.50
C GLU A 211 -5.98 -4.21 24.32
N PHE A 212 -6.63 -3.13 23.86
CA PHE A 212 -6.16 -2.32 22.73
C PHE A 212 -5.78 -0.91 23.16
N GLY A 213 -4.48 -0.60 23.07
CA GLY A 213 -3.95 0.75 23.29
C GLY A 213 -3.88 1.53 21.99
N HIS A 214 -4.36 2.78 21.98
CA HIS A 214 -4.36 3.68 20.82
C HIS A 214 -3.39 4.81 21.00
N ARG A 215 -2.56 5.10 19.99
CA ARG A 215 -1.63 6.23 20.01
C ARG A 215 -1.63 6.94 18.65
N ALA A 216 -1.91 8.26 18.67
CA ALA A 216 -1.73 9.10 17.49
C ALA A 216 -0.23 9.33 17.21
N LEU A 217 0.13 9.34 15.93
CA LEU A 217 1.51 9.45 15.48
C LEU A 217 1.81 10.83 14.89
N PHE A 218 1.14 11.19 13.80
CA PHE A 218 1.31 12.46 13.08
C PHE A 218 0.03 12.80 12.32
N ASP A 219 -0.13 14.06 11.94
CA ASP A 219 -1.26 14.49 11.13
C ASP A 219 -1.15 13.93 9.72
N ALA A 220 -2.20 13.29 9.27
CA ALA A 220 -2.25 12.62 7.95
C ALA A 220 -3.68 12.50 7.47
N ALA A 221 -3.87 12.72 6.18
CA ALA A 221 -5.14 12.45 5.50
C ALA A 221 -4.95 11.41 4.41
N ALA A 222 -5.90 10.51 4.30
CA ALA A 222 -6.00 9.51 3.25
C ALA A 222 -7.48 9.29 2.90
N PRO A 223 -7.79 8.76 1.69
CA PRO A 223 -9.13 8.33 1.35
C PRO A 223 -9.64 7.27 2.33
N VAL A 224 -10.91 7.42 2.76
CA VAL A 224 -11.55 6.44 3.63
C VAL A 224 -11.77 5.13 2.87
N LEU A 225 -11.48 4.01 3.52
CA LEU A 225 -11.68 2.68 2.96
C LEU A 225 -13.16 2.32 2.95
N PRO A 226 -13.67 1.71 1.86
CA PRO A 226 -15.07 1.26 1.79
C PRO A 226 -15.41 0.31 2.95
N GLY A 227 -16.54 0.61 3.62
CA GLY A 227 -16.98 -0.14 4.80
C GLY A 227 -16.32 0.25 6.12
N LEU A 228 -15.44 1.28 6.11
CA LEU A 228 -14.85 1.90 7.30
C LEU A 228 -15.33 3.33 7.50
N GLU A 229 -16.38 3.75 6.77
CA GLU A 229 -17.06 5.02 6.94
C GLU A 229 -17.97 4.99 8.16
N ARG A 230 -18.15 6.12 8.80
CA ARG A 230 -19.17 6.30 9.82
C ARG A 230 -20.55 6.31 9.15
N ALA A 231 -21.47 5.54 9.69
CA ALA A 231 -22.86 5.59 9.22
C ALA A 231 -23.37 7.04 9.29
N ALA A 232 -24.02 7.49 8.21
CA ALA A 232 -24.63 8.82 8.18
C ALA A 232 -25.65 8.94 9.32
N ALA A 233 -25.40 9.84 10.29
CA ALA A 233 -26.39 10.16 11.29
C ALA A 233 -27.46 11.03 10.63
N PHE A 234 -28.71 10.58 10.67
CA PHE A 234 -29.84 11.44 10.31
C PHE A 234 -29.95 12.52 11.38
N VAL A 235 -29.67 13.76 11.00
CA VAL A 235 -29.99 14.93 11.82
C VAL A 235 -31.41 15.33 11.44
N PHE A 236 -32.36 15.14 12.38
CA PHE A 236 -33.73 15.64 12.27
C PHE A 236 -33.79 17.10 12.66
#